data_89d426c2d0a23b5d9129b567b87df0fe
#
_entry.id   89d426c2d0a23b5d9129b567b87df0fe
#
_cell.length_a   1.000
_cell.length_b   1.000
_cell.length_c   1.000
_cell.angle_alpha   90.00
_cell.angle_beta   90.00
_cell.angle_gamma   90.00
#
_symmetry.space_group_name_H-M   'P 1'
#
loop_
_entity.id
_entity.type
_entity.pdbx_description
1 polymer ?
#
loop_
_entity_poly.entity_id
_entity_poly.type
_entity_poly.pdbx_seq_one_letter_code
_entity_poly.pdbx_strand_id
1 'polypeptide(L)'
;MRVGIGQINPCVGEIDANASSIIRMIEEGKREGCDLLVFPELAIPGYIPLDILWRPGFVRSCEEAIERIRLATGGIAVVVGSVSSAPKRGSANRFDLSSLSDGGGIDLFNVAYLIEDRTIVGEAAKMHLPAYDVYNEKRYFTPGPGTGVEEVGRTKIGINICEDLLVDGGPSEVQASLGAEWIVNVSASPFYRGKPVIRLRMATERARENGVGVVYVNLVGGQDEVVFDGGSFIVDPEGKLLFQAPRFEEGLYVADLQSLRPMEGADEDETAQVRRAIVLGIRDYFRKNRFASAIVGLSGGIDSALVAALAAEAIGAGNVTGVFMESEFSSPESRDDAREVARRLGIGYLEIPIERMHREFRAALPGGAEGLVDENLQPRIRATLLMGLANSKNALVLSAGNKSEIAIGYNTLYGDTVGALAPIADLYKEDVYRLAESLGERIPERVLTKPPSAELREGQRDEDDLPPYSVLDPLLRSLIERNGSREELVANGFEERLVDDVIARYRRSEYKRRQLPPGIKVTPKAFGIGRIVPLTDRYRD
;
A
#
# COMPACT_ATOMS: atom_id res chain seq x y z
N MET A 1 20.56 15.13 -23.11
CA MET A 1 19.22 15.49 -22.59
C MET A 1 19.26 15.41 -21.08
N ARG A 2 18.88 16.51 -20.43
CA ARG A 2 18.81 16.60 -18.96
C ARG A 2 17.39 16.33 -18.52
N VAL A 3 17.20 15.21 -17.82
CA VAL A 3 15.87 14.72 -17.41
C VAL A 3 15.63 14.99 -15.93
N GLY A 4 14.49 15.60 -15.61
CA GLY A 4 13.98 15.70 -14.26
C GLY A 4 12.96 14.59 -13.97
N ILE A 5 13.08 13.97 -12.82
CA ILE A 5 12.17 12.94 -12.29
C ILE A 5 11.39 13.55 -11.15
N GLY A 6 10.10 13.81 -11.34
CA GLY A 6 9.21 14.36 -10.33
C GLY A 6 8.52 13.27 -9.52
N GLN A 7 9.14 12.78 -8.45
CA GLN A 7 8.49 11.87 -7.50
C GLN A 7 7.52 12.65 -6.62
N ILE A 8 6.22 12.48 -6.84
CA ILE A 8 5.16 13.19 -6.11
C ILE A 8 4.26 12.25 -5.34
N ASN A 9 3.65 12.76 -4.27
CA ASN A 9 2.67 12.08 -3.42
C ASN A 9 1.29 12.74 -3.57
N PRO A 10 0.56 12.47 -4.65
CA PRO A 10 -0.74 13.08 -4.87
C PRO A 10 -1.77 12.54 -3.88
N CYS A 11 -2.74 13.38 -3.55
CA CYS A 11 -3.94 12.95 -2.84
C CYS A 11 -5.07 12.75 -3.85
N VAL A 12 -5.72 11.59 -3.81
CA VAL A 12 -6.86 11.32 -4.70
C VAL A 12 -7.94 12.37 -4.52
N GLY A 13 -8.32 13.01 -5.62
CA GLY A 13 -9.37 14.03 -5.66
C GLY A 13 -8.94 15.44 -5.28
N GLU A 14 -7.74 15.66 -4.73
CA GLU A 14 -7.21 17.02 -4.50
C GLU A 14 -6.49 17.56 -5.75
N ILE A 15 -7.22 17.59 -6.88
CA ILE A 15 -6.72 17.89 -8.23
C ILE A 15 -5.95 19.22 -8.26
N ASP A 16 -6.48 20.27 -7.61
CA ASP A 16 -5.85 21.59 -7.57
C ASP A 16 -4.51 21.60 -6.81
N ALA A 17 -4.45 20.88 -5.70
CA ALA A 17 -3.22 20.76 -4.91
C ALA A 17 -2.15 19.93 -5.66
N ASN A 18 -2.58 18.83 -6.29
CA ASN A 18 -1.71 17.98 -7.11
C ASN A 18 -1.13 18.78 -8.28
N ALA A 19 -1.98 19.47 -9.05
CA ALA A 19 -1.54 20.32 -10.17
C ALA A 19 -0.62 21.45 -9.71
N SER A 20 -0.89 22.10 -8.58
CA SER A 20 -0.04 23.14 -8.02
C SER A 20 1.34 22.60 -7.61
N SER A 21 1.41 21.37 -7.10
CA SER A 21 2.68 20.70 -6.79
C SER A 21 3.49 20.42 -8.05
N ILE A 22 2.84 19.91 -9.10
CA ILE A 22 3.44 19.69 -10.41
C ILE A 22 4.00 21.00 -10.99
N ILE A 23 3.21 22.07 -10.98
CA ILE A 23 3.63 23.39 -11.48
C ILE A 23 4.86 23.92 -10.74
N ARG A 24 4.90 23.77 -9.40
CA ARG A 24 6.10 24.17 -8.63
C ARG A 24 7.34 23.39 -9.06
N MET A 25 7.22 22.08 -9.26
CA MET A 25 8.35 21.26 -9.73
C MET A 25 8.74 21.59 -11.18
N ILE A 26 7.80 22.00 -12.03
CA ILE A 26 8.12 22.50 -13.39
C ILE A 26 9.01 23.76 -13.29
N GLU A 27 8.65 24.73 -12.45
CA GLU A 27 9.46 25.93 -12.26
C GLU A 27 10.84 25.62 -11.62
N GLU A 28 10.92 24.60 -10.78
CA GLU A 28 12.19 24.11 -10.25
C GLU A 28 13.02 23.41 -11.34
N GLY A 29 12.42 22.55 -12.15
CA GLY A 29 13.07 21.87 -13.28
C GLY A 29 13.64 22.84 -14.31
N LYS A 30 12.94 23.94 -14.60
CA LYS A 30 13.45 25.03 -15.44
C LYS A 30 14.71 25.67 -14.86
N ARG A 31 14.71 25.96 -13.55
CA ARG A 31 15.88 26.53 -12.86
C ARG A 31 17.08 25.59 -12.86
N GLU A 32 16.80 24.29 -12.77
CA GLU A 32 17.80 23.22 -12.87
C GLU A 32 18.24 22.93 -14.31
N GLY A 33 17.64 23.58 -15.32
CA GLY A 33 17.97 23.43 -16.74
C GLY A 33 17.57 22.05 -17.30
N CYS A 34 16.45 21.49 -16.87
CA CYS A 34 15.91 20.27 -17.44
C CYS A 34 15.37 20.52 -18.86
N ASP A 35 15.68 19.62 -19.78
CA ASP A 35 15.08 19.57 -21.12
C ASP A 35 13.69 18.88 -21.05
N LEU A 36 13.59 17.81 -20.25
CA LEU A 36 12.39 17.02 -20.03
C LEU A 36 12.14 16.81 -18.54
N LEU A 37 10.91 17.01 -18.07
CA LEU A 37 10.47 16.68 -16.73
C LEU A 37 9.37 15.64 -16.78
N VAL A 38 9.49 14.55 -16.02
CA VAL A 38 8.57 13.41 -16.05
C VAL A 38 7.89 13.24 -14.70
N PHE A 39 6.55 13.21 -14.71
CA PHE A 39 5.70 12.91 -13.56
C PHE A 39 5.05 11.53 -13.72
N PRO A 40 4.68 10.88 -12.60
CA PRO A 40 4.11 9.53 -12.60
C PRO A 40 2.75 9.39 -13.29
N GLU A 41 2.30 8.15 -13.43
CA GLU A 41 0.95 7.75 -13.85
C GLU A 41 -0.11 8.37 -12.91
N LEU A 42 -1.24 8.85 -13.50
CA LEU A 42 -2.36 9.47 -12.79
C LEU A 42 -1.92 10.51 -11.73
N ALA A 43 -0.86 11.25 -12.03
CA ALA A 43 -0.29 12.27 -11.14
C ALA A 43 -1.29 13.36 -10.73
N ILE A 44 -2.24 13.70 -11.60
CA ILE A 44 -3.26 14.73 -11.37
C ILE A 44 -4.44 14.19 -10.54
N PRO A 45 -5.16 13.13 -10.95
CA PRO A 45 -6.28 12.60 -10.16
C PRO A 45 -5.84 11.93 -8.86
N GLY A 46 -4.59 11.47 -8.76
CA GLY A 46 -4.09 10.52 -7.77
C GLY A 46 -4.45 9.08 -8.12
N TYR A 47 -3.68 8.10 -7.64
CA TYR A 47 -3.89 6.68 -7.92
C TYR A 47 -4.30 5.96 -6.63
N ILE A 48 -5.39 5.25 -6.57
CA ILE A 48 -6.43 4.84 -7.53
C ILE A 48 -7.69 5.69 -7.27
N PRO A 49 -8.25 6.39 -8.27
CA PRO A 49 -9.46 7.21 -8.04
C PRO A 49 -10.77 6.41 -7.97
N LEU A 50 -10.77 5.12 -8.32
CA LEU A 50 -11.92 4.20 -8.23
C LEU A 50 -13.23 4.81 -8.80
N ASP A 51 -14.36 4.58 -8.14
CA ASP A 51 -15.68 5.03 -8.58
C ASP A 51 -15.84 6.57 -8.64
N ILE A 52 -14.86 7.33 -8.12
CA ILE A 52 -14.84 8.80 -8.29
C ILE A 52 -14.69 9.19 -9.76
N LEU A 53 -14.03 8.36 -10.56
CA LEU A 53 -13.89 8.54 -12.02
C LEU A 53 -15.24 8.71 -12.75
N TRP A 54 -16.31 8.11 -12.24
CA TRP A 54 -17.64 8.21 -12.84
C TRP A 54 -18.40 9.48 -12.46
N ARG A 55 -17.83 10.34 -11.62
CA ARG A 55 -18.43 11.65 -11.32
C ARG A 55 -18.16 12.62 -12.47
N PRO A 56 -19.20 13.19 -13.11
CA PRO A 56 -19.03 14.00 -14.33
C PRO A 56 -18.09 15.20 -14.18
N GLY A 57 -17.99 15.77 -12.98
CA GLY A 57 -17.11 16.89 -12.69
C GLY A 57 -15.64 16.50 -12.50
N PHE A 58 -15.35 15.25 -12.15
CA PHE A 58 -14.01 14.82 -11.76
C PHE A 58 -13.03 14.82 -12.95
N VAL A 59 -13.40 14.18 -14.05
CA VAL A 59 -12.58 14.13 -15.27
C VAL A 59 -12.38 15.52 -15.85
N ARG A 60 -13.44 16.34 -15.89
CA ARG A 60 -13.36 17.74 -16.33
C ARG A 60 -12.35 18.55 -15.50
N SER A 61 -12.37 18.38 -14.18
CA SER A 61 -11.38 19.06 -13.31
C SER A 61 -9.95 18.61 -13.61
N CYS A 62 -9.73 17.34 -13.99
CA CYS A 62 -8.43 16.87 -14.43
C CYS A 62 -8.00 17.52 -15.76
N GLU A 63 -8.93 17.66 -16.73
CA GLU A 63 -8.69 18.33 -18.01
C GLU A 63 -8.37 19.83 -17.81
N GLU A 64 -9.10 20.51 -16.91
CA GLU A 64 -8.81 21.90 -16.53
C GLU A 64 -7.44 22.05 -15.85
N ALA A 65 -7.02 21.06 -15.05
CA ALA A 65 -5.70 21.03 -14.43
C ALA A 65 -4.59 20.86 -15.47
N ILE A 66 -4.79 20.01 -16.50
CA ILE A 66 -3.86 19.88 -17.65
C ILE A 66 -3.67 21.24 -18.33
N GLU A 67 -4.73 22.01 -18.56
CA GLU A 67 -4.62 23.34 -19.17
C GLU A 67 -3.76 24.31 -18.32
N ARG A 68 -3.90 24.27 -17.00
CA ARG A 68 -3.04 25.09 -16.11
C ARG A 68 -1.59 24.65 -16.17
N ILE A 69 -1.31 23.34 -16.16
CA ILE A 69 0.04 22.79 -16.29
C ILE A 69 0.62 23.16 -17.65
N ARG A 70 -0.13 23.04 -18.73
CA ARG A 70 0.27 23.43 -20.09
C ARG A 70 0.79 24.87 -20.14
N LEU A 71 0.12 25.80 -19.47
CA LEU A 71 0.55 27.20 -19.42
C LEU A 71 1.90 27.38 -18.69
N ALA A 72 2.24 26.45 -17.79
CA ALA A 72 3.50 26.48 -17.05
C ALA A 72 4.69 25.88 -17.81
N THR A 73 4.50 25.17 -18.94
CA THR A 73 5.58 24.43 -19.65
C THR A 73 6.40 25.28 -20.63
N GLY A 74 6.29 26.61 -20.64
CA GLY A 74 7.13 27.43 -21.52
C GLY A 74 8.64 27.20 -21.26
N GLY A 75 9.38 26.75 -22.30
CA GLY A 75 10.82 26.48 -22.26
C GLY A 75 11.23 25.14 -21.66
N ILE A 76 10.31 24.18 -21.51
CA ILE A 76 10.59 22.83 -21.02
C ILE A 76 9.55 21.84 -21.58
N ALA A 77 9.96 20.62 -21.88
CA ALA A 77 9.05 19.51 -22.14
C ALA A 77 8.64 18.80 -20.83
N VAL A 78 7.37 18.42 -20.70
CA VAL A 78 6.82 17.78 -19.51
C VAL A 78 5.98 16.57 -19.89
N VAL A 79 6.24 15.40 -19.29
CA VAL A 79 5.36 14.23 -19.33
C VAL A 79 4.58 14.17 -18.01
N VAL A 80 3.24 14.12 -18.08
CA VAL A 80 2.38 14.09 -16.90
C VAL A 80 1.21 13.13 -17.05
N GLY A 81 1.06 12.21 -16.07
CA GLY A 81 -0.05 11.25 -16.02
C GLY A 81 -1.37 11.89 -15.58
N SER A 82 -2.46 11.58 -16.30
CA SER A 82 -3.82 12.05 -16.02
C SER A 82 -4.87 11.06 -16.53
N VAL A 83 -6.11 11.49 -16.55
CA VAL A 83 -7.25 10.80 -17.18
C VAL A 83 -7.78 11.65 -18.33
N SER A 84 -8.17 11.01 -19.43
CA SER A 84 -8.93 11.63 -20.50
C SER A 84 -10.25 10.92 -20.76
N SER A 85 -11.16 11.59 -21.48
CA SER A 85 -12.47 11.05 -21.83
C SER A 85 -12.75 11.21 -23.32
N ALA A 86 -13.44 10.21 -23.91
CA ALA A 86 -13.97 10.29 -25.25
C ALA A 86 -15.38 9.70 -25.33
N PRO A 87 -16.22 10.16 -26.27
CA PRO A 87 -17.52 9.52 -26.51
C PRO A 87 -17.33 8.05 -26.90
N LYS A 88 -18.10 7.13 -26.29
CA LYS A 88 -18.08 5.72 -26.68
C LYS A 88 -18.33 5.53 -28.17
N ARG A 89 -17.40 4.90 -28.86
CA ARG A 89 -17.57 4.54 -30.28
C ARG A 89 -18.53 3.35 -30.37
N GLY A 90 -19.77 3.59 -30.79
CA GLY A 90 -20.62 2.57 -31.41
C GLY A 90 -21.43 1.65 -30.53
N SER A 91 -22.04 2.07 -29.43
CA SER A 91 -23.12 1.28 -28.83
C SER A 91 -24.48 1.99 -28.92
N ALA A 92 -25.15 1.74 -30.05
CA ALA A 92 -26.58 1.97 -30.16
C ALA A 92 -27.42 0.85 -29.48
N ASN A 93 -26.86 0.15 -28.51
CA ASN A 93 -27.56 -0.92 -27.82
C ASN A 93 -28.50 -0.35 -26.75
N ARG A 94 -29.81 -0.36 -27.04
CA ARG A 94 -30.90 0.10 -26.13
C ARG A 94 -30.91 -0.62 -24.77
N PHE A 95 -30.08 -1.66 -24.56
CA PHE A 95 -29.99 -2.50 -23.38
C PHE A 95 -28.57 -2.63 -22.84
N ASP A 96 -27.72 -1.61 -23.07
CA ASP A 96 -26.40 -1.59 -22.44
C ASP A 96 -26.54 -1.27 -20.95
N LEU A 97 -26.57 -2.34 -20.13
CA LEU A 97 -26.62 -2.23 -18.67
C LEU A 97 -25.35 -1.54 -18.11
N SER A 98 -24.24 -1.53 -18.86
CA SER A 98 -23.03 -0.80 -18.48
C SER A 98 -23.30 0.71 -18.41
N SER A 99 -24.18 1.23 -19.27
CA SER A 99 -24.58 2.64 -19.24
C SER A 99 -25.27 3.09 -17.93
N LEU A 100 -25.79 2.14 -17.14
CA LEU A 100 -26.36 2.40 -15.82
C LEU A 100 -25.31 2.44 -14.70
N SER A 101 -24.18 1.78 -14.91
CA SER A 101 -23.07 1.68 -13.95
C SER A 101 -21.87 2.57 -14.26
N ASP A 102 -21.65 2.92 -15.53
CA ASP A 102 -20.40 3.50 -16.04
C ASP A 102 -20.52 4.97 -16.47
N GLY A 103 -21.36 5.77 -15.83
CA GLY A 103 -21.46 7.21 -16.13
C GLY A 103 -21.96 7.58 -17.54
N GLY A 104 -22.56 6.63 -18.28
CA GLY A 104 -23.37 6.90 -19.47
C GLY A 104 -22.61 7.27 -20.76
N GLY A 105 -22.02 6.31 -21.45
CA GLY A 105 -21.61 6.50 -22.85
C GLY A 105 -20.27 7.21 -23.09
N ILE A 106 -19.38 7.24 -22.10
CA ILE A 106 -18.02 7.82 -22.17
C ILE A 106 -16.99 6.72 -21.96
N ASP A 107 -15.97 6.66 -22.82
CA ASP A 107 -14.76 5.89 -22.60
C ASP A 107 -13.78 6.75 -21.80
N LEU A 108 -13.19 6.18 -20.74
CA LEU A 108 -12.13 6.80 -19.95
C LEU A 108 -10.79 6.15 -20.29
N PHE A 109 -9.76 6.95 -20.37
CA PHE A 109 -8.40 6.51 -20.67
C PHE A 109 -7.45 6.97 -19.56
N ASN A 110 -6.58 6.07 -19.13
CA ASN A 110 -5.40 6.40 -18.33
C ASN A 110 -4.34 6.90 -19.31
N VAL A 111 -3.97 8.18 -19.23
CA VAL A 111 -3.15 8.85 -20.24
C VAL A 111 -1.92 9.52 -19.64
N ALA A 112 -0.88 9.64 -20.45
CA ALA A 112 0.27 10.52 -20.21
C ALA A 112 0.35 11.54 -21.35
N TYR A 113 0.32 12.83 -20.99
CA TYR A 113 0.48 13.92 -21.94
C TYR A 113 1.95 14.34 -22.03
N LEU A 114 2.44 14.52 -23.25
CA LEU A 114 3.66 15.28 -23.50
C LEU A 114 3.28 16.71 -23.86
N ILE A 115 3.77 17.64 -23.07
CA ILE A 115 3.49 19.08 -23.22
C ILE A 115 4.82 19.80 -23.38
N GLU A 116 5.04 20.49 -24.48
CA GLU A 116 6.23 21.28 -24.76
C GLU A 116 5.84 22.69 -25.19
N ASP A 117 6.52 23.68 -24.67
CA ASP A 117 6.29 25.11 -25.02
C ASP A 117 4.79 25.50 -25.01
N ARG A 118 4.07 25.10 -23.99
CA ARG A 118 2.63 25.36 -23.78
C ARG A 118 1.73 24.70 -24.84
N THR A 119 2.20 23.64 -25.49
CA THR A 119 1.43 22.87 -26.49
C THR A 119 1.45 21.39 -26.11
N ILE A 120 0.29 20.74 -26.13
CA ILE A 120 0.24 19.27 -26.05
C ILE A 120 0.72 18.73 -27.40
N VAL A 121 1.88 18.12 -27.41
CA VAL A 121 2.54 17.60 -28.61
C VAL A 121 2.34 16.09 -28.77
N GLY A 122 2.02 15.38 -27.68
CA GLY A 122 1.75 13.95 -27.67
C GLY A 122 0.81 13.52 -26.56
N GLU A 123 0.10 12.42 -26.80
CA GLU A 123 -0.74 11.71 -25.82
C GLU A 123 -0.53 10.21 -25.95
N ALA A 124 -0.14 9.56 -24.86
CA ALA A 124 -0.07 8.10 -24.76
C ALA A 124 -1.18 7.60 -23.85
N ALA A 125 -2.02 6.69 -24.34
CA ALA A 125 -3.04 6.03 -23.53
C ALA A 125 -2.59 4.61 -23.17
N LYS A 126 -2.77 4.21 -21.93
CA LYS A 126 -2.38 2.89 -21.41
C LYS A 126 -3.04 1.78 -22.19
N MET A 127 -2.26 0.87 -22.77
CA MET A 127 -2.75 -0.23 -23.59
C MET A 127 -3.05 -1.48 -22.79
N HIS A 128 -2.25 -1.76 -21.78
CA HIS A 128 -2.38 -2.94 -20.93
C HIS A 128 -2.89 -2.57 -19.55
N LEU A 129 -4.17 -2.87 -19.31
CA LEU A 129 -4.89 -2.54 -18.07
C LEU A 129 -4.83 -3.74 -17.11
N PRO A 130 -4.09 -3.67 -15.98
CA PRO A 130 -4.02 -4.78 -15.03
C PRO A 130 -5.35 -4.98 -14.31
N ALA A 131 -5.68 -6.26 -14.05
CA ALA A 131 -6.86 -6.69 -13.29
C ALA A 131 -6.50 -7.87 -12.39
N TYR A 132 -5.42 -7.73 -11.64
CA TYR A 132 -4.88 -8.70 -10.69
C TYR A 132 -4.35 -7.99 -9.44
N ASP A 133 -4.21 -8.72 -8.33
CA ASP A 133 -3.78 -8.19 -7.04
C ASP A 133 -4.64 -6.97 -6.65
N VAL A 134 -4.05 -5.81 -6.41
CA VAL A 134 -4.74 -4.58 -6.05
C VAL A 134 -5.31 -3.81 -7.25
N TYR A 135 -4.98 -4.23 -8.45
CA TYR A 135 -5.40 -3.54 -9.66
C TYR A 135 -6.78 -3.99 -10.15
N ASN A 136 -7.59 -3.03 -10.56
CA ASN A 136 -8.88 -3.28 -11.22
C ASN A 136 -9.14 -2.23 -12.33
N GLU A 137 -8.11 -1.93 -13.12
CA GLU A 137 -8.17 -0.85 -14.11
C GLU A 137 -9.15 -1.13 -15.25
N LYS A 138 -9.34 -2.40 -15.63
CA LYS A 138 -10.32 -2.82 -16.67
C LYS A 138 -11.76 -2.45 -16.31
N ARG A 139 -12.07 -2.19 -15.05
CA ARG A 139 -13.38 -1.73 -14.62
C ARG A 139 -13.64 -0.27 -15.00
N TYR A 140 -12.58 0.52 -15.11
CA TYR A 140 -12.67 1.98 -15.22
C TYR A 140 -12.19 2.51 -16.57
N PHE A 141 -11.17 1.90 -17.14
CA PHE A 141 -10.49 2.41 -18.31
C PHE A 141 -10.68 1.54 -19.54
N THR A 142 -10.69 2.19 -20.70
CA THR A 142 -10.63 1.57 -22.02
C THR A 142 -9.16 1.48 -22.45
N PRO A 143 -8.69 0.35 -23.01
CA PRO A 143 -7.34 0.24 -23.55
C PRO A 143 -7.06 1.29 -24.62
N GLY A 144 -5.86 1.87 -24.58
CA GLY A 144 -5.38 2.80 -25.61
C GLY A 144 -5.35 2.18 -26.99
N PRO A 145 -5.60 2.96 -28.05
CA PRO A 145 -5.72 2.44 -29.42
C PRO A 145 -4.38 2.12 -30.09
N GLY A 146 -3.27 2.52 -29.49
CA GLY A 146 -1.92 2.33 -30.04
C GLY A 146 -0.89 3.23 -29.38
N THR A 147 0.33 3.20 -29.88
CA THR A 147 1.46 3.94 -29.36
C THR A 147 2.26 4.61 -30.49
N GLY A 148 3.05 5.63 -30.14
CA GLY A 148 3.88 6.39 -31.05
C GLY A 148 5.23 6.77 -30.44
N VAL A 149 5.98 7.57 -31.17
CA VAL A 149 7.27 8.16 -30.77
C VAL A 149 7.18 9.65 -30.99
N GLU A 150 7.63 10.40 -30.00
CA GLU A 150 7.67 11.87 -30.01
C GLU A 150 9.12 12.35 -29.98
N GLU A 151 9.37 13.59 -30.37
CA GLU A 151 10.70 14.21 -30.29
C GLU A 151 10.73 15.26 -29.19
N VAL A 152 11.76 15.21 -28.32
CA VAL A 152 12.09 16.27 -27.38
C VAL A 152 13.49 16.76 -27.70
N GLY A 153 13.56 17.96 -28.22
CA GLY A 153 14.80 18.51 -28.78
C GLY A 153 15.29 17.71 -29.99
N ARG A 154 16.31 16.85 -29.80
CA ARG A 154 16.85 15.94 -30.82
C ARG A 154 16.73 14.47 -30.47
N THR A 155 16.07 14.16 -29.37
CA THR A 155 15.96 12.80 -28.83
C THR A 155 14.55 12.27 -29.09
N LYS A 156 14.47 11.09 -29.67
CA LYS A 156 13.21 10.37 -29.87
C LYS A 156 12.85 9.57 -28.65
N ILE A 157 11.66 9.82 -28.09
CA ILE A 157 11.16 9.14 -26.90
C ILE A 157 9.86 8.40 -27.21
N GLY A 158 9.73 7.18 -26.70
CA GLY A 158 8.45 6.48 -26.58
C GLY A 158 7.88 6.72 -25.19
N ILE A 159 6.59 7.03 -25.08
CA ILE A 159 5.92 7.18 -23.79
C ILE A 159 4.98 6.00 -23.60
N ASN A 160 5.08 5.30 -22.47
CA ASN A 160 4.15 4.25 -22.09
C ASN A 160 3.86 4.29 -20.59
N ILE A 161 2.86 3.51 -20.14
CA ILE A 161 2.29 3.67 -18.80
C ILE A 161 2.35 2.34 -18.06
N CYS A 162 3.16 2.29 -16.99
CA CYS A 162 3.23 1.23 -15.99
C CYS A 162 3.31 -0.18 -16.62
N GLU A 163 2.19 -0.94 -16.65
CA GLU A 163 2.08 -2.30 -17.16
C GLU A 163 2.56 -2.43 -18.62
N ASP A 164 2.46 -1.39 -19.42
CA ASP A 164 2.89 -1.37 -20.82
C ASP A 164 4.38 -1.67 -21.00
N LEU A 165 5.22 -1.37 -20.02
CA LEU A 165 6.63 -1.72 -20.01
C LEU A 165 6.87 -3.21 -19.72
N LEU A 166 5.94 -3.85 -19.00
CA LEU A 166 6.13 -5.19 -18.44
C LEU A 166 5.72 -6.32 -19.39
N VAL A 167 4.89 -5.99 -20.39
CA VAL A 167 4.31 -6.97 -21.32
C VAL A 167 5.25 -7.26 -22.48
N ASP A 168 5.45 -8.55 -22.79
CA ASP A 168 6.19 -9.01 -23.97
C ASP A 168 5.43 -8.64 -25.25
N GLY A 169 6.12 -8.15 -26.28
CA GLY A 169 5.49 -7.68 -27.51
C GLY A 169 4.63 -6.40 -27.31
N GLY A 170 4.86 -5.68 -26.22
CA GLY A 170 4.10 -4.49 -25.84
C GLY A 170 4.53 -3.21 -26.55
N PRO A 171 4.02 -2.05 -26.09
CA PRO A 171 4.29 -0.75 -26.71
C PRO A 171 5.79 -0.42 -26.86
N SER A 172 6.64 -0.88 -25.96
CA SER A 172 8.08 -0.63 -25.99
C SER A 172 8.75 -1.16 -27.25
N GLU A 173 8.36 -2.36 -27.71
CA GLU A 173 8.88 -2.96 -28.95
C GLU A 173 8.46 -2.16 -30.18
N VAL A 174 7.19 -1.75 -30.23
CA VAL A 174 6.67 -0.90 -31.31
C VAL A 174 7.39 0.44 -31.33
N GLN A 175 7.56 1.08 -30.19
CA GLN A 175 8.24 2.38 -30.04
C GLN A 175 9.71 2.28 -30.48
N ALA A 176 10.42 1.22 -30.10
CA ALA A 176 11.79 0.96 -30.56
C ALA A 176 11.87 0.80 -32.08
N SER A 177 10.94 0.05 -32.69
CA SER A 177 10.86 -0.13 -34.14
C SER A 177 10.58 1.18 -34.89
N LEU A 178 9.90 2.13 -34.25
CA LEU A 178 9.67 3.48 -34.78
C LEU A 178 10.87 4.43 -34.56
N GLY A 179 11.92 3.93 -33.92
CA GLY A 179 13.17 4.65 -33.71
C GLY A 179 13.27 5.42 -32.41
N ALA A 180 12.52 5.06 -31.39
CA ALA A 180 12.71 5.59 -30.03
C ALA A 180 14.12 5.26 -29.54
N GLU A 181 14.79 6.24 -28.95
CA GLU A 181 16.08 6.07 -28.27
C GLU A 181 15.88 5.79 -26.77
N TRP A 182 14.82 6.34 -26.22
CA TRP A 182 14.44 6.20 -24.81
C TRP A 182 12.96 5.90 -24.66
N ILE A 183 12.64 5.02 -23.72
CA ILE A 183 11.28 4.80 -23.25
C ILE A 183 11.11 5.58 -21.94
N VAL A 184 10.12 6.45 -21.89
CA VAL A 184 9.68 7.15 -20.70
C VAL A 184 8.45 6.40 -20.16
N ASN A 185 8.65 5.63 -19.09
CA ASN A 185 7.57 4.90 -18.45
C ASN A 185 7.11 5.63 -17.19
N VAL A 186 5.86 6.07 -17.19
CA VAL A 186 5.21 6.69 -16.04
C VAL A 186 4.40 5.65 -15.28
N SER A 187 4.63 5.52 -13.97
CA SER A 187 4.11 4.40 -13.18
C SER A 187 3.45 4.83 -11.87
N ALA A 188 2.46 4.03 -11.46
CA ALA A 188 1.90 3.98 -10.11
C ALA A 188 1.98 2.52 -9.61
N SER A 189 3.19 2.03 -9.45
CA SER A 189 3.47 0.64 -9.06
C SER A 189 3.61 0.54 -7.53
N PRO A 190 2.67 -0.13 -6.82
CA PRO A 190 2.73 -0.29 -5.38
C PRO A 190 3.93 -1.09 -4.91
N PHE A 191 4.39 -0.76 -3.71
CA PHE A 191 5.42 -1.47 -3.00
C PHE A 191 4.89 -2.79 -2.41
N TYR A 192 5.69 -3.80 -2.46
CA TYR A 192 5.75 -4.94 -1.56
C TYR A 192 7.17 -5.48 -1.52
N ARG A 193 7.50 -6.26 -0.50
CA ARG A 193 8.84 -6.86 -0.31
C ARG A 193 9.32 -7.57 -1.60
N GLY A 194 10.49 -7.15 -2.12
CA GLY A 194 11.08 -7.66 -3.37
C GLY A 194 10.59 -6.99 -4.65
N LYS A 195 9.50 -6.21 -4.64
CA LYS A 195 8.97 -5.54 -5.85
C LYS A 195 9.97 -4.58 -6.51
N PRO A 196 10.77 -3.78 -5.78
CA PRO A 196 11.75 -2.89 -6.39
C PRO A 196 12.76 -3.62 -7.28
N VAL A 197 13.23 -4.80 -6.84
CA VAL A 197 14.16 -5.64 -7.61
C VAL A 197 13.50 -6.17 -8.88
N ILE A 198 12.23 -6.61 -8.78
CA ILE A 198 11.45 -7.10 -9.92
C ILE A 198 11.29 -5.99 -10.97
N ARG A 199 10.91 -4.77 -10.56
CA ARG A 199 10.75 -3.63 -11.48
C ARG A 199 12.03 -3.29 -12.24
N LEU A 200 13.14 -3.20 -11.50
CA LEU A 200 14.45 -2.91 -12.11
C LEU A 200 14.85 -4.01 -13.10
N ARG A 201 14.70 -5.29 -12.73
CA ARG A 201 15.01 -6.41 -13.60
C ARG A 201 14.20 -6.36 -14.89
N MET A 202 12.88 -6.16 -14.81
CA MET A 202 12.02 -6.10 -15.98
C MET A 202 12.37 -4.92 -16.91
N ALA A 203 12.62 -3.73 -16.34
CA ALA A 203 13.06 -2.58 -17.15
C ALA A 203 14.42 -2.84 -17.82
N THR A 204 15.34 -3.49 -17.12
CA THR A 204 16.65 -3.92 -17.66
C THR A 204 16.49 -4.90 -18.83
N GLU A 205 15.61 -5.89 -18.69
CA GLU A 205 15.31 -6.87 -19.74
C GLU A 205 14.71 -6.16 -20.96
N ARG A 206 13.72 -5.29 -20.78
CA ARG A 206 13.11 -4.51 -21.88
C ARG A 206 14.09 -3.58 -22.58
N ALA A 207 14.97 -2.91 -21.82
CA ALA A 207 16.01 -2.06 -22.39
C ALA A 207 16.91 -2.86 -23.34
N ARG A 208 17.40 -4.02 -22.89
CA ARG A 208 18.28 -4.90 -23.69
C ARG A 208 17.61 -5.48 -24.92
N GLU A 209 16.38 -5.99 -24.77
CA GLU A 209 15.65 -6.62 -25.87
C GLU A 209 15.36 -5.65 -27.01
N ASN A 210 15.06 -4.39 -26.66
CA ASN A 210 14.66 -3.37 -27.63
C ASN A 210 15.82 -2.43 -28.04
N GLY A 211 16.97 -2.51 -27.36
CA GLY A 211 18.12 -1.62 -27.63
C GLY A 211 17.84 -0.16 -27.31
N VAL A 212 17.01 0.13 -26.30
CA VAL A 212 16.58 1.48 -25.91
C VAL A 212 16.85 1.72 -24.43
N GLY A 213 17.15 2.97 -24.04
CA GLY A 213 17.21 3.32 -22.63
C GLY A 213 15.80 3.44 -22.01
N VAL A 214 15.69 3.27 -20.68
CA VAL A 214 14.42 3.42 -19.97
C VAL A 214 14.54 4.44 -18.85
N VAL A 215 13.64 5.43 -18.84
CA VAL A 215 13.40 6.36 -17.74
C VAL A 215 12.12 5.92 -17.05
N TYR A 216 12.25 5.29 -15.89
CA TYR A 216 11.13 4.77 -15.11
C TYR A 216 10.80 5.74 -13.97
N VAL A 217 9.58 6.28 -13.96
CA VAL A 217 9.14 7.27 -12.95
C VAL A 217 7.93 6.75 -12.21
N ASN A 218 8.07 6.57 -10.89
CA ASN A 218 7.04 5.98 -10.04
C ASN A 218 6.48 6.98 -9.02
N LEU A 219 5.20 6.81 -8.66
CA LEU A 219 4.59 7.52 -7.53
C LEU A 219 5.32 7.23 -6.22
N VAL A 220 5.22 8.16 -5.26
CA VAL A 220 5.54 7.95 -3.86
C VAL A 220 4.33 8.30 -3.00
N GLY A 221 4.18 7.63 -1.83
CA GLY A 221 3.13 7.94 -0.87
C GLY A 221 2.21 6.77 -0.55
N GLY A 222 1.43 6.91 0.52
CA GLY A 222 0.38 5.98 0.92
C GLY A 222 -0.98 6.38 0.36
N GLN A 223 -1.75 5.41 -0.10
CA GLN A 223 -3.14 5.59 -0.52
C GLN A 223 -3.95 4.35 -0.13
N ASP A 224 -4.91 4.53 0.79
CA ASP A 224 -5.71 3.44 1.36
C ASP A 224 -4.82 2.30 1.89
N GLU A 225 -4.88 1.11 1.31
CA GLU A 225 -4.11 -0.07 1.68
C GLU A 225 -2.74 -0.16 0.99
N VAL A 226 -2.46 0.68 0.00
CA VAL A 226 -1.23 0.59 -0.80
C VAL A 226 -0.23 1.71 -0.49
N VAL A 227 1.04 1.40 -0.67
CA VAL A 227 2.13 2.35 -0.56
C VAL A 227 2.94 2.32 -1.84
N PHE A 228 3.26 3.49 -2.36
CA PHE A 228 4.16 3.67 -3.49
C PHE A 228 5.51 4.13 -2.96
N ASP A 229 6.57 3.46 -3.36
CA ASP A 229 7.90 3.69 -2.82
C ASP A 229 8.74 4.68 -3.63
N GLY A 230 8.22 5.23 -4.75
CA GLY A 230 9.06 6.01 -5.65
C GLY A 230 10.18 5.13 -6.21
N GLY A 231 11.42 5.45 -5.84
CA GLY A 231 12.58 4.69 -6.28
C GLY A 231 12.71 4.66 -7.80
N SER A 232 12.33 5.74 -8.45
CA SER A 232 12.44 5.93 -9.90
C SER A 232 13.88 5.75 -10.36
N PHE A 233 14.09 5.27 -11.59
CA PHE A 233 15.44 4.94 -12.04
C PHE A 233 15.60 5.14 -13.55
N ILE A 234 16.85 5.13 -14.01
CA ILE A 234 17.24 5.18 -15.41
C ILE A 234 18.17 4.01 -15.71
N VAL A 235 17.90 3.27 -16.78
CA VAL A 235 18.77 2.22 -17.31
C VAL A 235 19.15 2.53 -18.75
N ASP A 236 20.38 2.18 -19.14
CA ASP A 236 20.86 2.34 -20.54
C ASP A 236 20.35 1.24 -21.47
N PRO A 237 20.58 1.34 -22.79
CA PRO A 237 20.19 0.30 -23.75
C PRO A 237 20.83 -1.07 -23.49
N GLU A 238 21.96 -1.14 -22.82
CA GLU A 238 22.61 -2.38 -22.36
C GLU A 238 22.00 -2.91 -21.07
N GLY A 239 21.00 -2.21 -20.50
CA GLY A 239 20.31 -2.56 -19.27
C GLY A 239 21.13 -2.34 -18.01
N LYS A 240 22.09 -1.42 -18.02
CA LYS A 240 22.83 -1.02 -16.81
C LYS A 240 22.11 0.10 -16.11
N LEU A 241 22.03 0.02 -14.79
CA LEU A 241 21.49 1.10 -13.97
C LEU A 241 22.42 2.31 -14.04
N LEU A 242 21.86 3.46 -14.42
CA LEU A 242 22.58 4.73 -14.51
C LEU A 242 22.23 5.72 -13.41
N PHE A 243 21.00 5.62 -12.89
CA PHE A 243 20.48 6.52 -11.86
C PHE A 243 19.39 5.84 -11.06
N GLN A 244 19.30 6.14 -9.77
CA GLN A 244 18.20 5.73 -8.90
C GLN A 244 17.86 6.85 -7.92
N ALA A 245 16.62 7.30 -7.92
CA ALA A 245 16.09 8.22 -6.93
C ALA A 245 15.87 7.54 -5.58
N PRO A 246 15.91 8.26 -4.46
CA PRO A 246 15.57 7.73 -3.14
C PRO A 246 14.18 7.10 -3.12
N ARG A 247 14.01 6.03 -2.30
CA ARG A 247 12.72 5.43 -2.04
C ARG A 247 12.00 6.12 -0.90
N PHE A 248 10.67 6.14 -0.95
CA PHE A 248 9.77 6.70 0.07
C PHE A 248 9.96 8.21 0.31
N GLU A 249 10.49 8.93 -0.65
CA GLU A 249 10.77 10.36 -0.57
C GLU A 249 10.22 11.10 -1.80
N GLU A 250 9.53 12.21 -1.55
CA GLU A 250 9.11 13.14 -2.59
C GLU A 250 10.28 14.02 -3.00
N GLY A 251 10.31 14.41 -4.27
CA GLY A 251 11.33 15.36 -4.73
C GLY A 251 11.47 15.43 -6.24
N LEU A 252 12.19 16.44 -6.68
CA LEU A 252 12.71 16.56 -8.04
C LEU A 252 14.15 16.04 -8.05
N TYR A 253 14.41 15.04 -8.89
CA TYR A 253 15.72 14.45 -9.08
C TYR A 253 16.17 14.65 -10.52
N VAL A 254 17.33 15.27 -10.73
CA VAL A 254 17.81 15.65 -12.07
C VAL A 254 18.99 14.77 -12.48
N ALA A 255 18.93 14.27 -13.70
CA ALA A 255 19.96 13.43 -14.30
C ALA A 255 20.25 13.88 -15.74
N ASP A 256 21.53 14.01 -16.12
CA ASP A 256 21.93 14.26 -17.49
C ASP A 256 22.33 12.94 -18.16
N LEU A 257 21.48 12.45 -19.07
CA LEU A 257 21.66 11.15 -19.74
C LEU A 257 23.01 10.98 -20.44
N GLN A 258 23.65 12.08 -20.86
CA GLN A 258 24.96 12.02 -21.52
C GLN A 258 26.13 11.85 -20.56
N SER A 259 25.97 12.29 -19.32
CA SER A 259 27.03 12.27 -18.30
C SER A 259 26.95 11.11 -17.31
N LEU A 260 25.80 10.41 -17.24
CA LEU A 260 25.59 9.28 -16.34
C LEU A 260 26.60 8.13 -16.62
N ARG A 261 26.91 7.42 -15.56
CA ARG A 261 27.75 6.22 -15.60
C ARG A 261 27.04 5.08 -14.89
N PRO A 262 27.29 3.82 -15.27
CA PRO A 262 26.75 2.67 -14.56
C PRO A 262 27.04 2.75 -13.07
N MET A 263 26.01 2.44 -12.27
CA MET A 263 26.07 2.39 -10.81
C MET A 263 25.48 1.08 -10.30
N GLU A 264 25.82 0.71 -9.08
CA GLU A 264 25.12 -0.35 -8.34
C GLU A 264 23.84 0.24 -7.72
N GLY A 265 22.77 -0.53 -7.76
CA GLY A 265 21.53 -0.14 -7.08
C GLY A 265 21.72 -0.06 -5.57
N ALA A 266 20.95 0.79 -4.91
CA ALA A 266 20.95 0.84 -3.45
C ALA A 266 20.47 -0.50 -2.88
N ASP A 267 21.38 -1.20 -2.20
CA ASP A 267 21.09 -2.40 -1.40
C ASP A 267 20.57 -1.96 -0.02
N GLU A 268 19.27 -1.74 0.07
CA GLU A 268 18.61 -1.37 1.32
C GLU A 268 18.02 -2.63 1.96
N ASP A 269 18.27 -2.83 3.26
CA ASP A 269 17.70 -3.93 4.03
C ASP A 269 16.17 -4.01 3.87
N GLU A 270 15.65 -5.20 3.56
CA GLU A 270 14.21 -5.42 3.34
C GLU A 270 13.36 -5.03 4.56
N THR A 271 13.87 -5.25 5.78
CA THR A 271 13.17 -4.88 7.02
C THR A 271 13.04 -3.36 7.12
N ALA A 272 14.10 -2.64 6.76
CA ALA A 272 14.08 -1.17 6.72
C ALA A 272 13.10 -0.64 5.66
N GLN A 273 13.06 -1.27 4.47
CA GLN A 273 12.08 -0.90 3.42
C GLN A 273 10.64 -1.11 3.90
N VAL A 274 10.34 -2.26 4.51
CA VAL A 274 9.00 -2.57 5.06
C VAL A 274 8.62 -1.56 6.15
N ARG A 275 9.54 -1.22 7.06
CA ARG A 275 9.30 -0.19 8.08
C ARG A 275 8.96 1.15 7.45
N ARG A 276 9.77 1.63 6.49
CA ARG A 276 9.53 2.90 5.80
C ARG A 276 8.19 2.91 5.07
N ALA A 277 7.82 1.79 4.43
CA ALA A 277 6.53 1.64 3.77
C ALA A 277 5.36 1.78 4.76
N ILE A 278 5.40 1.07 5.90
CA ILE A 278 4.33 1.14 6.90
C ILE A 278 4.25 2.54 7.53
N VAL A 279 5.39 3.13 7.87
CA VAL A 279 5.45 4.51 8.42
C VAL A 279 4.88 5.52 7.43
N LEU A 280 5.22 5.42 6.14
CA LEU A 280 4.67 6.28 5.09
C LEU A 280 3.16 6.07 4.93
N GLY A 281 2.71 4.81 4.93
CA GLY A 281 1.28 4.46 4.86
C GLY A 281 0.47 5.05 6.01
N ILE A 282 0.93 4.90 7.26
CA ILE A 282 0.28 5.49 8.44
C ILE A 282 0.25 7.02 8.29
N ARG A 283 1.39 7.65 8.02
CA ARG A 283 1.51 9.11 7.91
C ARG A 283 0.52 9.67 6.90
N ASP A 284 0.45 9.07 5.72
CA ASP A 284 -0.41 9.54 4.65
C ASP A 284 -1.87 9.23 4.90
N TYR A 285 -2.20 8.08 5.51
CA TYR A 285 -3.56 7.77 5.90
C TYR A 285 -4.11 8.83 6.85
N PHE A 286 -3.35 9.24 7.86
CA PHE A 286 -3.73 10.30 8.78
C PHE A 286 -3.83 11.65 8.09
N ARG A 287 -2.81 12.05 7.33
CA ARG A 287 -2.74 13.34 6.64
C ARG A 287 -3.88 13.52 5.64
N LYS A 288 -4.10 12.52 4.77
CA LYS A 288 -5.10 12.55 3.69
C LYS A 288 -6.53 12.49 4.23
N ASN A 289 -6.76 11.82 5.36
CA ASN A 289 -8.05 11.80 6.07
C ASN A 289 -8.20 12.96 7.08
N ARG A 290 -7.19 13.84 7.23
CA ARG A 290 -7.21 15.02 8.10
C ARG A 290 -7.37 14.70 9.59
N PHE A 291 -6.79 13.58 10.03
CA PHE A 291 -6.63 13.24 11.44
C PHE A 291 -5.20 13.49 11.91
N ALA A 292 -5.05 13.89 13.16
CA ALA A 292 -3.75 14.20 13.75
C ALA A 292 -3.33 13.22 14.85
N SER A 293 -4.27 12.49 15.46
CA SER A 293 -4.00 11.73 16.67
C SER A 293 -4.42 10.27 16.54
N ALA A 294 -3.61 9.37 17.12
CA ALA A 294 -3.84 7.93 17.18
C ALA A 294 -4.05 7.43 18.60
N ILE A 295 -4.89 6.41 18.75
CA ILE A 295 -5.05 5.63 19.97
C ILE A 295 -4.68 4.19 19.67
N VAL A 296 -3.86 3.58 20.54
CA VAL A 296 -3.42 2.19 20.45
C VAL A 296 -3.73 1.49 21.78
N GLY A 297 -4.42 0.37 21.72
CA GLY A 297 -4.54 -0.52 22.89
C GLY A 297 -3.18 -1.17 23.15
N LEU A 298 -2.49 -0.78 24.21
CA LEU A 298 -1.23 -1.38 24.63
C LEU A 298 -1.50 -2.56 25.55
N SER A 299 -1.23 -3.78 25.09
CA SER A 299 -1.40 -5.01 25.88
C SER A 299 -0.14 -5.41 26.67
N GLY A 300 1.00 -4.76 26.42
CA GLY A 300 2.30 -5.22 26.88
C GLY A 300 2.91 -6.31 25.97
N GLY A 301 2.22 -6.69 24.88
CA GLY A 301 2.70 -7.60 23.84
C GLY A 301 3.38 -6.88 22.68
N ILE A 302 4.14 -7.65 21.89
CA ILE A 302 5.00 -7.16 20.80
C ILE A 302 4.21 -6.44 19.70
N ASP A 303 3.04 -6.95 19.30
CA ASP A 303 2.24 -6.39 18.20
C ASP A 303 1.78 -4.96 18.52
N SER A 304 1.18 -4.77 19.69
CA SER A 304 0.73 -3.46 20.14
C SER A 304 1.89 -2.47 20.35
N ALA A 305 3.03 -2.95 20.84
CA ALA A 305 4.25 -2.17 21.00
C ALA A 305 4.80 -1.71 19.65
N LEU A 306 4.84 -2.62 18.67
CA LEU A 306 5.27 -2.31 17.31
C LEU A 306 4.35 -1.27 16.65
N VAL A 307 3.02 -1.46 16.73
CA VAL A 307 2.05 -0.49 16.17
C VAL A 307 2.22 0.88 16.80
N ALA A 308 2.39 0.96 18.12
CA ALA A 308 2.62 2.23 18.82
C ALA A 308 3.93 2.90 18.38
N ALA A 309 5.01 2.12 18.18
CA ALA A 309 6.31 2.63 17.73
C ALA A 309 6.25 3.17 16.29
N LEU A 310 5.61 2.43 15.37
CA LEU A 310 5.43 2.83 13.98
C LEU A 310 4.52 4.07 13.87
N ALA A 311 3.45 4.14 14.67
CA ALA A 311 2.59 5.32 14.75
C ALA A 311 3.35 6.55 15.29
N ALA A 312 4.13 6.38 16.36
CA ALA A 312 4.94 7.47 16.92
C ALA A 312 5.96 8.02 15.91
N GLU A 313 6.54 7.14 15.09
CA GLU A 313 7.45 7.53 14.01
C GLU A 313 6.71 8.25 12.86
N ALA A 314 5.50 7.80 12.52
CA ALA A 314 4.74 8.31 11.39
C ALA A 314 4.11 9.69 11.64
N ILE A 315 3.50 9.90 12.82
CA ILE A 315 2.71 11.10 13.13
C ILE A 315 3.27 11.90 14.31
N GLY A 316 4.40 11.46 14.90
CA GLY A 316 5.02 12.09 16.07
C GLY A 316 4.48 11.53 17.39
N ALA A 317 5.37 11.27 18.35
CA ALA A 317 5.06 10.64 19.64
C ALA A 317 3.99 11.41 20.42
N GLY A 318 3.99 12.75 20.39
CA GLY A 318 2.98 13.58 21.09
C GLY A 318 1.55 13.41 20.58
N ASN A 319 1.38 12.80 19.40
CA ASN A 319 0.09 12.55 18.77
C ASN A 319 -0.43 11.11 18.98
N VAL A 320 0.30 10.27 19.71
CA VAL A 320 -0.07 8.88 20.00
C VAL A 320 -0.40 8.69 21.47
N THR A 321 -1.50 8.01 21.76
CA THR A 321 -1.89 7.62 23.12
C THR A 321 -2.02 6.10 23.20
N GLY A 322 -1.18 5.47 24.02
CA GLY A 322 -1.31 4.08 24.41
C GLY A 322 -2.29 3.91 25.58
N VAL A 323 -3.16 2.93 25.50
CA VAL A 323 -4.16 2.65 26.53
C VAL A 323 -4.01 1.20 27.00
N PHE A 324 -3.60 1.01 28.25
CA PHE A 324 -3.62 -0.29 28.91
C PHE A 324 -4.98 -0.52 29.59
N MET A 325 -5.60 -1.66 29.34
CA MET A 325 -6.95 -1.96 29.84
C MET A 325 -6.91 -3.28 30.61
N GLU A 326 -6.61 -3.17 31.91
CA GLU A 326 -6.42 -4.29 32.83
C GLU A 326 -7.70 -5.10 33.04
N SER A 327 -7.59 -6.44 32.93
CA SER A 327 -8.61 -7.40 33.39
C SER A 327 -8.07 -8.24 34.54
N GLU A 328 -8.91 -9.09 35.13
CA GLU A 328 -8.49 -10.06 36.15
C GLU A 328 -7.40 -11.05 35.69
N PHE A 329 -7.26 -11.24 34.37
CA PHE A 329 -6.27 -12.14 33.76
C PHE A 329 -5.00 -11.43 33.28
N SER A 330 -4.97 -10.10 33.34
CA SER A 330 -3.80 -9.32 32.93
C SER A 330 -2.66 -9.49 33.94
N SER A 331 -1.48 -9.86 33.46
CA SER A 331 -0.31 -9.98 34.33
C SER A 331 0.23 -8.60 34.77
N PRO A 332 0.78 -8.47 35.99
CA PRO A 332 1.47 -7.25 36.39
C PRO A 332 2.59 -6.86 35.43
N GLU A 333 3.29 -7.86 34.88
CA GLU A 333 4.35 -7.69 33.91
C GLU A 333 3.86 -7.02 32.63
N SER A 334 2.65 -7.39 32.13
CA SER A 334 2.05 -6.78 30.95
C SER A 334 1.75 -5.30 31.14
N ARG A 335 1.28 -4.91 32.34
CA ARG A 335 1.07 -3.50 32.68
C ARG A 335 2.38 -2.72 32.70
N ASP A 336 3.40 -3.27 33.35
CA ASP A 336 4.72 -2.63 33.45
C ASP A 336 5.38 -2.54 32.06
N ASP A 337 5.22 -3.55 31.20
CA ASP A 337 5.71 -3.56 29.82
C ASP A 337 5.02 -2.48 28.98
N ALA A 338 3.69 -2.37 29.06
CA ALA A 338 2.92 -1.34 28.34
C ALA A 338 3.36 0.08 28.76
N ARG A 339 3.56 0.30 30.08
CA ARG A 339 4.04 1.58 30.62
C ARG A 339 5.46 1.89 30.15
N GLU A 340 6.35 0.91 30.16
CA GLU A 340 7.74 1.07 29.72
C GLU A 340 7.83 1.33 28.22
N VAL A 341 7.03 0.65 27.39
CA VAL A 341 6.90 0.95 25.95
C VAL A 341 6.47 2.40 25.75
N ALA A 342 5.40 2.84 26.41
CA ALA A 342 4.92 4.21 26.27
C ALA A 342 5.98 5.24 26.69
N ARG A 343 6.70 4.98 27.79
CA ARG A 343 7.79 5.84 28.27
C ARG A 343 8.95 5.92 27.27
N ARG A 344 9.41 4.80 26.70
CA ARG A 344 10.51 4.76 25.74
C ARG A 344 10.15 5.45 24.42
N LEU A 345 8.91 5.29 23.99
CA LEU A 345 8.41 5.93 22.78
C LEU A 345 8.06 7.42 22.99
N GLY A 346 7.94 7.89 24.24
CA GLY A 346 7.53 9.27 24.55
C GLY A 346 6.07 9.57 24.20
N ILE A 347 5.21 8.55 24.15
CA ILE A 347 3.78 8.68 23.84
C ILE A 347 2.92 8.89 25.10
N GLY A 348 1.70 9.39 24.90
CA GLY A 348 0.71 9.46 25.98
C GLY A 348 0.36 8.06 26.51
N TYR A 349 0.06 7.95 27.81
CA TYR A 349 -0.30 6.68 28.44
C TYR A 349 -1.50 6.81 29.35
N LEU A 350 -2.45 5.89 29.24
CA LEU A 350 -3.64 5.78 30.09
C LEU A 350 -3.83 4.35 30.59
N GLU A 351 -4.32 4.21 31.81
CA GLU A 351 -4.74 2.91 32.36
C GLU A 351 -6.25 2.97 32.64
N ILE A 352 -6.99 1.99 32.16
CA ILE A 352 -8.44 1.87 32.31
C ILE A 352 -8.78 0.41 32.69
N PRO A 353 -9.06 0.08 33.96
CA PRO A 353 -9.44 -1.28 34.34
C PRO A 353 -10.83 -1.62 33.79
N ILE A 354 -10.97 -2.83 33.22
CA ILE A 354 -12.25 -3.31 32.63
C ILE A 354 -13.03 -4.25 33.56
N GLU A 355 -12.50 -4.65 34.69
CA GLU A 355 -13.07 -5.67 35.58
C GLU A 355 -14.53 -5.42 35.93
N ARG A 356 -14.89 -4.18 36.33
CA ARG A 356 -16.27 -3.83 36.67
C ARG A 356 -17.20 -3.99 35.47
N MET A 357 -16.81 -3.50 34.31
CA MET A 357 -17.59 -3.61 33.09
C MET A 357 -17.74 -5.08 32.69
N HIS A 358 -16.66 -5.85 32.73
CA HIS A 358 -16.67 -7.29 32.41
C HIS A 358 -17.68 -8.05 33.30
N ARG A 359 -17.69 -7.79 34.59
CA ARG A 359 -18.66 -8.38 35.55
C ARG A 359 -20.10 -8.04 35.19
N GLU A 360 -20.39 -6.78 34.87
CA GLU A 360 -21.75 -6.35 34.49
C GLU A 360 -22.20 -6.98 33.17
N PHE A 361 -21.29 -7.10 32.16
CA PHE A 361 -21.60 -7.80 30.92
C PHE A 361 -21.85 -9.29 31.12
N ARG A 362 -21.08 -9.97 31.98
CA ARG A 362 -21.32 -11.36 32.37
C ARG A 362 -22.73 -11.53 32.99
N ALA A 363 -23.09 -10.65 33.92
CA ALA A 363 -24.38 -10.70 34.59
C ALA A 363 -25.57 -10.39 33.66
N ALA A 364 -25.36 -9.59 32.62
CA ALA A 364 -26.41 -9.23 31.66
C ALA A 364 -26.76 -10.37 30.67
N LEU A 365 -25.88 -11.35 30.50
CA LEU A 365 -26.12 -12.46 29.55
C LEU A 365 -27.00 -13.55 30.21
N PRO A 366 -28.08 -13.99 29.55
CA PRO A 366 -28.89 -15.10 30.03
C PRO A 366 -28.03 -16.39 30.15
N GLY A 367 -27.95 -16.95 31.35
CA GLY A 367 -27.13 -18.12 31.64
C GLY A 367 -25.66 -17.83 31.99
N GLY A 368 -25.27 -16.55 32.07
CA GLY A 368 -23.91 -16.13 32.36
C GLY A 368 -22.97 -16.20 31.16
N ALA A 369 -21.68 -15.98 31.39
CA ALA A 369 -20.64 -16.08 30.36
C ALA A 369 -19.54 -17.03 30.84
N GLU A 370 -19.24 -18.07 30.07
CA GLU A 370 -18.18 -19.05 30.33
C GLU A 370 -17.40 -19.37 29.05
N GLY A 371 -16.13 -19.79 29.21
CA GLY A 371 -15.25 -20.19 28.11
C GLY A 371 -15.11 -19.09 27.06
N LEU A 372 -15.26 -19.44 25.80
CA LEU A 372 -15.11 -18.53 24.65
C LEU A 372 -16.04 -17.30 24.70
N VAL A 373 -17.21 -17.42 25.32
CA VAL A 373 -18.13 -16.28 25.49
C VAL A 373 -17.49 -15.24 26.41
N ASP A 374 -16.96 -15.67 27.53
CA ASP A 374 -16.31 -14.82 28.50
C ASP A 374 -15.01 -14.20 28.00
N GLU A 375 -14.17 -15.05 27.37
CA GLU A 375 -12.94 -14.60 26.73
C GLU A 375 -13.22 -13.46 25.71
N ASN A 376 -14.21 -13.62 24.84
CA ASN A 376 -14.54 -12.66 23.79
C ASN A 376 -15.25 -11.39 24.30
N LEU A 377 -15.80 -11.35 25.51
CA LEU A 377 -16.33 -10.12 26.09
C LEU A 377 -15.23 -9.09 26.36
N GLN A 378 -14.08 -9.53 26.87
CA GLN A 378 -12.99 -8.64 27.27
C GLN A 378 -12.48 -7.77 26.12
N PRO A 379 -12.05 -8.31 24.95
CA PRO A 379 -11.60 -7.49 23.84
C PRO A 379 -12.70 -6.58 23.28
N ARG A 380 -13.99 -6.97 23.35
CA ARG A 380 -15.10 -6.10 22.93
C ARG A 380 -15.33 -4.93 23.87
N ILE A 381 -15.19 -5.13 25.17
CA ILE A 381 -15.23 -4.04 26.16
C ILE A 381 -14.08 -3.07 25.91
N ARG A 382 -12.86 -3.59 25.71
CA ARG A 382 -11.68 -2.77 25.37
C ARG A 382 -11.91 -1.97 24.08
N ALA A 383 -12.44 -2.59 23.05
CA ALA A 383 -12.78 -1.92 21.80
C ALA A 383 -13.76 -0.77 21.98
N THR A 384 -14.82 -0.97 22.78
CA THR A 384 -15.81 0.08 23.07
C THR A 384 -15.16 1.27 23.76
N LEU A 385 -14.26 1.04 24.71
CA LEU A 385 -13.53 2.10 25.40
C LEU A 385 -12.58 2.87 24.48
N LEU A 386 -11.83 2.14 23.62
CA LEU A 386 -10.94 2.77 22.65
C LEU A 386 -11.70 3.66 21.67
N MET A 387 -12.84 3.19 21.16
CA MET A 387 -13.70 3.98 20.27
C MET A 387 -14.32 5.20 20.97
N GLY A 388 -14.71 5.06 22.24
CA GLY A 388 -15.18 6.18 23.04
C GLY A 388 -14.11 7.26 23.24
N LEU A 389 -12.87 6.85 23.53
CA LEU A 389 -11.73 7.75 23.62
C LEU A 389 -11.42 8.41 22.27
N ALA A 390 -11.47 7.64 21.16
CA ALA A 390 -11.25 8.16 19.83
C ALA A 390 -12.23 9.28 19.48
N ASN A 391 -13.51 9.07 19.76
CA ASN A 391 -14.54 10.09 19.56
C ASN A 391 -14.28 11.34 20.41
N SER A 392 -13.87 11.17 21.68
CA SER A 392 -13.62 12.30 22.58
C SER A 392 -12.40 13.14 22.22
N LYS A 393 -11.41 12.53 21.52
CA LYS A 393 -10.14 13.16 21.16
C LYS A 393 -10.02 13.51 19.67
N ASN A 394 -11.04 13.23 18.86
CA ASN A 394 -10.98 13.30 17.41
C ASN A 394 -9.76 12.54 16.87
N ALA A 395 -9.59 11.30 17.31
CA ALA A 395 -8.45 10.44 17.01
C ALA A 395 -8.90 9.17 16.26
N LEU A 396 -7.96 8.48 15.64
CA LEU A 396 -8.20 7.16 15.05
C LEU A 396 -7.63 6.05 15.94
N VAL A 397 -8.37 4.95 16.06
CA VAL A 397 -7.86 3.73 16.70
C VAL A 397 -7.05 2.93 15.68
N LEU A 398 -5.86 2.46 16.06
CA LEU A 398 -5.05 1.52 15.28
C LEU A 398 -5.19 0.11 15.86
N SER A 399 -5.55 -0.84 14.98
CA SER A 399 -5.59 -2.27 15.33
C SER A 399 -4.20 -2.88 15.27
N ALA A 400 -3.91 -3.81 16.17
CA ALA A 400 -2.61 -4.47 16.26
C ALA A 400 -2.62 -5.93 15.76
N GLY A 401 -3.67 -6.37 15.06
CA GLY A 401 -3.72 -7.71 14.47
C GLY A 401 -2.67 -7.89 13.39
N ASN A 402 -1.94 -9.00 13.41
CA ASN A 402 -0.95 -9.39 12.40
C ASN A 402 -1.52 -10.40 11.40
N LYS A 403 -0.81 -10.62 10.27
CA LYS A 403 -1.27 -11.48 9.18
C LYS A 403 -1.49 -12.92 9.58
N SER A 404 -0.65 -13.47 10.47
CA SER A 404 -0.74 -14.87 10.91
C SER A 404 -2.03 -15.11 11.71
N GLU A 405 -2.33 -14.26 12.68
CA GLU A 405 -3.55 -14.30 13.48
C GLU A 405 -4.81 -14.09 12.60
N ILE A 406 -4.77 -13.09 11.72
CA ILE A 406 -5.85 -12.77 10.78
C ILE A 406 -6.12 -13.93 9.83
N ALA A 407 -5.08 -14.60 9.33
CA ALA A 407 -5.21 -15.72 8.40
C ALA A 407 -6.06 -16.85 8.96
N ILE A 408 -5.81 -17.24 10.21
CA ILE A 408 -6.48 -18.37 10.86
C ILE A 408 -7.65 -17.96 11.74
N GLY A 409 -7.94 -16.64 11.82
CA GLY A 409 -9.04 -16.08 12.60
C GLY A 409 -8.82 -16.13 14.11
N TYR A 410 -7.56 -16.12 14.55
CA TYR A 410 -7.20 -16.02 15.96
C TYR A 410 -7.31 -14.56 16.42
N ASN A 411 -8.54 -14.08 16.40
CA ASN A 411 -8.94 -12.73 16.76
C ASN A 411 -10.42 -12.69 17.16
N THR A 412 -10.80 -11.68 17.90
CA THR A 412 -12.19 -11.44 18.30
C THR A 412 -12.81 -10.35 17.45
N LEU A 413 -13.81 -10.73 16.64
CA LEU A 413 -14.56 -9.77 15.84
C LEU A 413 -15.22 -8.69 16.71
N TYR A 414 -15.03 -7.41 16.32
CA TYR A 414 -15.43 -6.22 17.07
C TYR A 414 -14.70 -6.07 18.43
N GLY A 415 -13.63 -6.81 18.63
CA GLY A 415 -12.72 -6.70 19.76
C GLY A 415 -11.37 -6.12 19.34
N ASP A 416 -10.34 -6.95 19.33
CA ASP A 416 -8.99 -6.61 18.87
C ASP A 416 -8.90 -6.28 17.38
N THR A 417 -9.93 -6.62 16.61
CA THR A 417 -10.07 -6.24 15.20
C THR A 417 -10.60 -4.81 14.99
N VAL A 418 -10.95 -4.08 16.04
CA VAL A 418 -11.50 -2.72 15.90
C VAL A 418 -10.41 -1.72 15.54
N GLY A 419 -10.74 -0.76 14.67
CA GLY A 419 -9.83 0.32 14.30
C GLY A 419 -10.20 0.98 12.99
N ALA A 420 -9.48 2.05 12.66
CA ALA A 420 -9.57 2.74 11.38
C ALA A 420 -8.50 2.27 10.40
N LEU A 421 -7.38 1.74 10.92
CA LEU A 421 -6.27 1.20 10.15
C LEU A 421 -5.64 0.06 10.97
N ALA A 422 -5.16 -0.99 10.29
CA ALA A 422 -4.41 -2.11 10.85
C ALA A 422 -2.99 -2.14 10.26
N PRO A 423 -2.04 -1.36 10.79
CA PRO A 423 -0.74 -1.12 10.16
C PRO A 423 0.09 -2.37 9.89
N ILE A 424 -0.04 -3.40 10.74
CA ILE A 424 0.73 -4.65 10.66
C ILE A 424 -0.10 -5.84 10.16
N ALA A 425 -1.31 -5.60 9.62
CA ALA A 425 -2.20 -6.67 9.16
C ALA A 425 -1.64 -7.52 8.01
N ASP A 426 -0.60 -7.02 7.32
CA ASP A 426 0.10 -7.74 6.25
C ASP A 426 1.51 -8.22 6.65
N LEU A 427 1.86 -8.17 7.95
CA LEU A 427 3.07 -8.76 8.51
C LEU A 427 2.77 -10.11 9.16
N TYR A 428 3.52 -11.15 8.78
CA TYR A 428 3.53 -12.40 9.54
C TYR A 428 4.20 -12.21 10.91
N LYS A 429 3.91 -13.07 11.86
CA LYS A 429 4.42 -12.94 13.23
C LYS A 429 5.94 -12.86 13.29
N GLU A 430 6.63 -13.67 12.49
CA GLU A 430 8.10 -13.59 12.38
C GLU A 430 8.59 -12.23 11.85
N ASP A 431 7.84 -11.62 10.92
CA ASP A 431 8.16 -10.28 10.41
C ASP A 431 7.93 -9.21 11.48
N VAL A 432 6.91 -9.38 12.33
CA VAL A 432 6.66 -8.52 13.50
C VAL A 432 7.85 -8.53 14.45
N TYR A 433 8.38 -9.73 14.78
CA TYR A 433 9.57 -9.85 15.62
C TYR A 433 10.79 -9.17 14.99
N ARG A 434 11.10 -9.48 13.72
CA ARG A 434 12.23 -8.87 13.01
C ARG A 434 12.14 -7.35 12.98
N LEU A 435 10.94 -6.83 12.71
CA LEU A 435 10.73 -5.39 12.63
C LEU A 435 10.84 -4.73 14.02
N ALA A 436 10.30 -5.36 15.06
CA ALA A 436 10.41 -4.87 16.44
C ALA A 436 11.86 -4.88 16.93
N GLU A 437 12.63 -5.93 16.66
CA GLU A 437 14.07 -6.02 16.96
C GLU A 437 14.86 -4.91 16.27
N SER A 438 14.52 -4.57 15.01
CA SER A 438 15.18 -3.50 14.26
C SER A 438 14.98 -2.09 14.87
N LEU A 439 14.01 -1.94 15.76
CA LEU A 439 13.75 -0.68 16.48
C LEU A 439 14.68 -0.48 17.69
N GLY A 440 15.45 -1.50 18.08
CA GLY A 440 16.43 -1.45 19.15
C GLY A 440 15.80 -1.04 20.50
N GLU A 441 16.43 -0.11 21.20
CA GLU A 441 16.03 0.31 22.55
C GLU A 441 14.60 0.89 22.67
N ARG A 442 13.95 1.19 21.55
CA ARG A 442 12.55 1.69 21.56
C ARG A 442 11.57 0.65 22.10
N ILE A 443 11.84 -0.64 21.85
CA ILE A 443 11.06 -1.76 22.38
C ILE A 443 11.84 -2.42 23.53
N PRO A 444 11.25 -2.59 24.73
CA PRO A 444 11.92 -3.30 25.83
C PRO A 444 12.25 -4.74 25.46
N GLU A 445 13.42 -5.24 25.84
CA GLU A 445 13.84 -6.62 25.59
C GLU A 445 12.83 -7.66 26.11
N ARG A 446 12.22 -7.39 27.28
CA ARG A 446 11.19 -8.26 27.85
C ARG A 446 9.98 -8.41 26.93
N VAL A 447 9.58 -7.36 26.19
CA VAL A 447 8.49 -7.41 25.20
C VAL A 447 8.88 -8.28 23.99
N LEU A 448 10.15 -8.27 23.59
CA LEU A 448 10.68 -9.10 22.49
C LEU A 448 10.76 -10.58 22.87
N THR A 449 11.04 -10.90 24.14
CA THR A 449 11.29 -12.26 24.62
C THR A 449 10.09 -12.93 25.28
N LYS A 450 9.08 -12.16 25.67
CA LYS A 450 7.85 -12.66 26.29
C LYS A 450 7.10 -13.56 25.30
N PRO A 451 6.68 -14.78 25.73
CA PRO A 451 5.81 -15.62 24.90
C PRO A 451 4.50 -14.88 24.54
N PRO A 452 4.02 -14.99 23.29
CA PRO A 452 2.78 -14.35 22.87
C PRO A 452 1.57 -14.95 23.59
N SER A 453 0.67 -14.07 24.05
CA SER A 453 -0.55 -14.45 24.77
C SER A 453 -1.60 -13.37 24.64
N ALA A 454 -2.87 -13.76 24.51
CA ALA A 454 -4.01 -12.86 24.53
C ALA A 454 -4.43 -12.45 25.97
N GLU A 455 -3.97 -13.15 27.00
CA GLU A 455 -4.32 -12.93 28.44
C GLU A 455 -5.84 -12.78 28.70
N LEU A 456 -6.65 -13.65 28.07
CA LEU A 456 -8.11 -13.70 28.24
C LEU A 456 -8.56 -14.75 29.24
N ARG A 457 -7.68 -15.67 29.63
CA ARG A 457 -7.83 -16.70 30.64
C ARG A 457 -6.52 -16.92 31.40
N GLU A 458 -6.60 -17.57 32.56
CA GLU A 458 -5.43 -17.81 33.41
C GLU A 458 -4.37 -18.64 32.68
N GLY A 459 -3.13 -18.14 32.66
CA GLY A 459 -1.96 -18.83 32.10
C GLY A 459 -1.98 -19.07 30.59
N GLN A 460 -2.87 -18.41 29.85
CA GLN A 460 -3.02 -18.59 28.40
C GLN A 460 -1.71 -18.31 27.66
N ARG A 461 -1.42 -19.14 26.64
CA ARG A 461 -0.38 -18.92 25.62
C ARG A 461 -0.95 -19.19 24.24
N ASP A 462 -0.47 -18.47 23.24
CA ASP A 462 -0.90 -18.71 21.85
C ASP A 462 -0.62 -20.15 21.40
N GLU A 463 0.49 -20.74 21.86
CA GLU A 463 0.86 -22.15 21.56
C GLU A 463 -0.10 -23.20 22.15
N ASP A 464 -1.00 -22.82 23.08
CA ASP A 464 -2.06 -23.72 23.55
C ASP A 464 -3.11 -23.97 22.47
N ASP A 465 -3.29 -23.03 21.56
CA ASP A 465 -4.34 -23.02 20.54
C ASP A 465 -3.76 -23.09 19.10
N LEU A 466 -2.48 -22.72 18.91
CA LEU A 466 -1.81 -22.56 17.63
C LEU A 466 -0.50 -23.36 17.56
N PRO A 467 -0.09 -23.80 16.36
CA PRO A 467 1.27 -24.29 16.18
C PRO A 467 2.27 -23.13 16.35
N PRO A 468 3.55 -23.44 16.67
CA PRO A 468 4.60 -22.43 16.74
C PRO A 468 4.64 -21.59 15.44
N TYR A 469 4.79 -20.28 15.58
CA TYR A 469 4.79 -19.35 14.42
C TYR A 469 5.90 -19.67 13.41
N SER A 470 7.02 -20.24 13.86
CA SER A 470 8.11 -20.73 12.98
C SER A 470 7.66 -21.85 12.01
N VAL A 471 6.55 -22.53 12.32
CA VAL A 471 5.93 -23.54 11.45
C VAL A 471 4.73 -22.97 10.73
N LEU A 472 3.90 -22.19 11.44
CA LEU A 472 2.67 -21.60 10.90
C LEU A 472 2.94 -20.60 9.77
N ASP A 473 3.90 -19.67 9.95
CA ASP A 473 4.15 -18.61 8.99
C ASP A 473 4.67 -19.10 7.63
N PRO A 474 5.63 -20.04 7.54
CA PRO A 474 6.02 -20.65 6.26
C PRO A 474 4.87 -21.38 5.55
N LEU A 475 4.00 -22.09 6.31
CA LEU A 475 2.82 -22.75 5.76
C LEU A 475 1.83 -21.70 5.20
N LEU A 476 1.53 -20.65 5.96
CA LEU A 476 0.63 -19.58 5.52
C LEU A 476 1.20 -18.81 4.31
N ARG A 477 2.51 -18.56 4.25
CA ARG A 477 3.14 -17.94 3.06
C ARG A 477 2.93 -18.80 1.81
N SER A 478 3.11 -20.11 1.92
CA SER A 478 2.87 -21.01 0.79
C SER A 478 1.39 -21.03 0.37
N LEU A 479 0.48 -21.16 1.33
CA LEU A 479 -0.96 -21.19 1.10
C LEU A 479 -1.48 -19.86 0.49
N ILE A 480 -1.06 -18.71 1.03
CA ILE A 480 -1.64 -17.41 0.69
C ILE A 480 -0.93 -16.77 -0.49
N GLU A 481 0.41 -16.71 -0.48
CA GLU A 481 1.17 -15.96 -1.49
C GLU A 481 1.42 -16.78 -2.76
N ARG A 482 1.58 -18.12 -2.62
CA ARG A 482 1.83 -19.03 -3.75
C ARG A 482 0.59 -19.79 -4.22
N ASN A 483 -0.56 -19.67 -3.51
CA ASN A 483 -1.77 -20.48 -3.71
C ASN A 483 -1.48 -21.99 -3.64
N GLY A 484 -0.58 -22.40 -2.73
CA GLY A 484 -0.19 -23.80 -2.60
C GLY A 484 -1.38 -24.71 -2.28
N SER A 485 -1.50 -25.82 -3.01
CA SER A 485 -2.50 -26.83 -2.75
C SER A 485 -2.14 -27.63 -1.49
N ARG A 486 -3.13 -28.37 -0.94
CA ARG A 486 -2.91 -29.28 0.19
C ARG A 486 -1.78 -30.26 -0.10
N GLU A 487 -1.79 -30.88 -1.29
CA GLU A 487 -0.80 -31.85 -1.73
C GLU A 487 0.61 -31.24 -1.80
N GLU A 488 0.72 -30.02 -2.34
CA GLU A 488 1.98 -29.29 -2.41
C GLU A 488 2.53 -28.95 -1.02
N LEU A 489 1.66 -28.55 -0.09
CA LEU A 489 2.05 -28.25 1.29
C LEU A 489 2.59 -29.49 2.00
N VAL A 490 1.90 -30.63 1.86
CA VAL A 490 2.36 -31.92 2.42
C VAL A 490 3.67 -32.37 1.75
N ALA A 491 3.77 -32.23 0.42
CA ALA A 491 4.99 -32.58 -0.32
C ALA A 491 6.19 -31.69 0.07
N ASN A 492 5.95 -30.47 0.50
CA ASN A 492 6.98 -29.56 1.04
C ASN A 492 7.36 -29.86 2.50
N GLY A 493 6.84 -30.94 3.10
CA GLY A 493 7.25 -31.46 4.39
C GLY A 493 6.43 -30.97 5.59
N PHE A 494 5.30 -30.28 5.38
CA PHE A 494 4.38 -29.96 6.47
C PHE A 494 3.58 -31.21 6.87
N GLU A 495 3.29 -31.35 8.17
CA GLU A 495 2.50 -32.44 8.70
C GLU A 495 1.07 -32.35 8.14
N GLU A 496 0.54 -33.45 7.62
CA GLU A 496 -0.76 -33.53 6.94
C GLU A 496 -1.92 -33.01 7.81
N ARG A 497 -1.98 -33.42 9.09
CA ARG A 497 -3.01 -32.97 10.03
C ARG A 497 -2.94 -31.47 10.31
N LEU A 498 -1.74 -30.93 10.39
CA LEU A 498 -1.51 -29.51 10.57
C LEU A 498 -2.00 -28.72 9.34
N VAL A 499 -1.66 -29.19 8.14
CA VAL A 499 -2.14 -28.58 6.88
C VAL A 499 -3.67 -28.55 6.84
N ASP A 500 -4.32 -29.66 7.19
CA ASP A 500 -5.79 -29.76 7.21
C ASP A 500 -6.42 -28.78 8.22
N ASP A 501 -5.87 -28.67 9.43
CA ASP A 501 -6.37 -27.73 10.45
C ASP A 501 -6.18 -26.28 10.02
N VAL A 502 -5.00 -25.92 9.52
CA VAL A 502 -4.70 -24.55 9.07
C VAL A 502 -5.60 -24.15 7.90
N ILE A 503 -5.78 -25.02 6.90
CA ILE A 503 -6.69 -24.76 5.76
C ILE A 503 -8.13 -24.59 6.27
N ALA A 504 -8.58 -25.44 7.20
CA ALA A 504 -9.93 -25.34 7.76
C ALA A 504 -10.13 -24.03 8.55
N ARG A 505 -9.17 -23.63 9.37
CA ARG A 505 -9.20 -22.33 10.09
C ARG A 505 -9.18 -21.15 9.13
N TYR A 506 -8.28 -21.19 8.15
CA TYR A 506 -8.16 -20.16 7.13
C TYR A 506 -9.49 -19.92 6.41
N ARG A 507 -10.15 -20.98 5.95
CA ARG A 507 -11.45 -20.90 5.25
C ARG A 507 -12.57 -20.37 6.15
N ARG A 508 -12.69 -20.88 7.36
CA ARG A 508 -13.73 -20.43 8.32
C ARG A 508 -13.60 -18.97 8.73
N SER A 509 -12.44 -18.38 8.55
CA SER A 509 -12.12 -17.02 9.04
C SER A 509 -12.41 -15.91 8.04
N GLU A 510 -12.83 -16.22 6.79
CA GLU A 510 -13.07 -15.21 5.77
C GLU A 510 -14.10 -14.15 6.21
N TYR A 511 -15.15 -14.54 6.91
CA TYR A 511 -16.15 -13.59 7.40
C TYR A 511 -15.58 -12.59 8.41
N LYS A 512 -14.52 -12.96 9.16
CA LYS A 512 -13.80 -12.05 10.04
C LYS A 512 -12.92 -11.10 9.22
N ARG A 513 -12.15 -11.63 8.27
CA ARG A 513 -11.25 -10.84 7.41
C ARG A 513 -11.99 -9.75 6.65
N ARG A 514 -13.22 -10.00 6.19
CA ARG A 514 -14.06 -9.02 5.48
C ARG A 514 -14.55 -7.85 6.34
N GLN A 515 -14.34 -7.91 7.64
CA GLN A 515 -14.78 -6.90 8.59
C GLN A 515 -13.60 -6.24 9.33
N LEU A 516 -12.38 -6.46 8.84
CA LEU A 516 -11.19 -5.82 9.36
C LEU A 516 -11.06 -4.38 8.84
N PRO A 517 -10.41 -3.49 9.60
CA PRO A 517 -9.95 -2.22 9.05
C PRO A 517 -8.92 -2.48 7.93
N PRO A 518 -8.73 -1.52 7.01
CA PRO A 518 -7.74 -1.63 5.95
C PRO A 518 -6.34 -1.86 6.55
N GLY A 519 -5.56 -2.74 5.90
CA GLY A 519 -4.18 -3.05 6.27
C GLY A 519 -3.20 -2.44 5.28
N ILE A 520 -2.00 -2.08 5.71
CA ILE A 520 -0.95 -1.58 4.80
C ILE A 520 -0.27 -2.77 4.13
N LYS A 521 -0.44 -2.87 2.81
CA LYS A 521 0.16 -3.94 2.00
C LYS A 521 1.68 -3.80 1.93
N VAL A 522 2.39 -4.86 2.33
CA VAL A 522 3.85 -4.98 2.26
C VAL A 522 4.33 -6.36 1.79
N THR A 523 3.42 -7.29 1.51
CA THR A 523 3.71 -8.60 0.94
C THR A 523 3.09 -8.77 -0.45
N PRO A 524 3.49 -9.78 -1.24
CA PRO A 524 2.92 -10.01 -2.57
C PRO A 524 1.40 -10.15 -2.60
N LYS A 525 0.79 -10.72 -1.55
CA LYS A 525 -0.67 -10.86 -1.42
C LYS A 525 -1.15 -10.47 -0.03
N ALA A 526 -1.74 -9.28 0.09
CA ALA A 526 -2.43 -8.83 1.29
C ALA A 526 -3.89 -9.27 1.31
N PHE A 527 -4.48 -9.39 2.52
CA PHE A 527 -5.93 -9.52 2.67
C PHE A 527 -6.62 -8.19 2.31
N GLY A 528 -7.91 -8.22 2.04
CA GLY A 528 -8.65 -7.06 1.56
C GLY A 528 -8.69 -7.02 0.04
N ILE A 529 -8.22 -5.92 -0.56
CA ILE A 529 -8.30 -5.71 -2.02
C ILE A 529 -7.37 -6.63 -2.82
N GLY A 530 -6.25 -7.08 -2.24
CA GLY A 530 -5.24 -7.91 -2.93
C GLY A 530 -5.61 -9.40 -3.03
N ARG A 531 -6.52 -9.90 -2.17
CA ARG A 531 -6.99 -11.28 -2.18
C ARG A 531 -8.49 -11.34 -1.94
N ILE A 532 -9.22 -11.74 -2.96
CA ILE A 532 -10.69 -11.79 -2.95
C ILE A 532 -11.13 -13.26 -2.97
N VAL A 533 -11.73 -13.72 -1.86
CA VAL A 533 -12.32 -15.06 -1.71
C VAL A 533 -13.82 -14.91 -1.43
N PRO A 534 -14.69 -15.78 -1.97
CA PRO A 534 -16.11 -15.74 -1.64
C PRO A 534 -16.36 -15.95 -0.15
N LEU A 535 -17.25 -15.17 0.46
CA LEU A 535 -17.66 -15.35 1.86
C LEU A 535 -18.37 -16.67 2.11
N THR A 536 -19.09 -17.16 1.11
CA THR A 536 -19.90 -18.40 1.17
C THR A 536 -19.24 -19.48 0.32
N ASP A 537 -18.00 -19.83 0.66
CA ASP A 537 -17.22 -20.85 -0.03
C ASP A 537 -17.37 -22.23 0.63
N ARG A 538 -17.60 -23.25 -0.18
CA ARG A 538 -17.60 -24.66 0.21
C ARG A 538 -16.66 -25.53 -0.62
N TYR A 539 -15.82 -24.91 -1.45
CA TYR A 539 -14.83 -25.63 -2.22
C TYR A 539 -13.85 -26.35 -1.28
N ARG A 540 -13.55 -27.60 -1.56
CA ARG A 540 -12.56 -28.41 -0.84
C ARG A 540 -11.56 -28.91 -1.87
N ASP A 541 -10.30 -28.60 -1.67
CA ASP A 541 -9.22 -29.27 -2.40
C ASP A 541 -9.14 -30.71 -1.99
#